data_a7866411166320cdfe43aeab29f9d472
#
_entry.id   a7866411166320cdfe43aeab29f9d472
#
_cell.length_a   1.000
_cell.length_b   1.000
_cell.length_c   1.000
_cell.angle_alpha   90.00
_cell.angle_beta   90.00
_cell.angle_gamma   90.00
#
_symmetry.space_group_name_H-M   'P 1'
#
loop_
_entity.id
_entity.type
_entity.pdbx_description
1 polymer ?
#
loop_
_entity_poly.entity_id
_entity_poly.type
_entity_poly.pdbx_seq_one_letter_code
_entity_poly.pdbx_strand_id
1 'polypeptide(L)'
;MAAAQAEVQALLSFLTREAKLPLAACLPKVNALRKQDLSTPAAIAKADVGTLKAVFADEKTTKQVHTAAKRISNPKKRTASSSLSSPSKQVKTEGNPEAHLALPVTEIAIDDLRSKTIETNRAPLFLAFAFCLARYTLPDQPLSSRLSIAQAVTSAGAQSKAKYIGLTDSTAEDEGWAQGQPKIRLMGREVAVMRRHIPVPLVKTEIIKNEDGGAAPTDDGTQNMTQEAFWGIDLEALKKSNGPLVAGQGNAGQPIHKAESARAYMLKSIDLIEQESLDERLNDIKSEKPSSPVKVKKLTAADKAARREEAVAVTLKGIDYVLASWRSSLTLDELERRASSWYATVRPDVEYGQAGWGQRGRVELRKIIDLAKAD
;
A
#
# COMPACT_ATOMS: atom_id res chain seq x y z
N MET A 1 44.79 10.23 21.56
CA MET A 1 44.63 10.29 20.10
C MET A 1 43.41 9.52 19.61
N ALA A 2 43.06 8.35 20.14
CA ALA A 2 41.92 7.55 19.73
C ALA A 2 40.54 8.23 19.88
N ALA A 3 40.31 8.98 20.94
CA ALA A 3 39.02 9.68 21.19
C ALA A 3 38.73 10.78 20.14
N ALA A 4 39.74 11.55 19.75
CA ALA A 4 39.60 12.59 18.74
C ALA A 4 39.31 12.03 17.33
N GLN A 5 39.76 10.81 17.03
CA GLN A 5 39.52 10.12 15.78
C GLN A 5 38.11 9.54 15.74
N ALA A 6 37.57 9.06 16.86
CA ALA A 6 36.19 8.58 16.97
C ALA A 6 35.17 9.73 16.80
N GLU A 7 35.45 10.92 17.37
CA GLU A 7 34.59 12.10 17.18
C GLU A 7 34.52 12.56 15.71
N VAL A 8 35.66 12.58 15.00
CA VAL A 8 35.72 12.91 13.57
C VAL A 8 34.90 11.92 12.76
N GLN A 9 35.02 10.65 13.05
CA GLN A 9 34.28 9.60 12.37
C GLN A 9 32.76 9.71 12.61
N ALA A 10 32.36 9.99 13.86
CA ALA A 10 30.96 10.19 14.23
C ALA A 10 30.38 11.42 13.52
N LEU A 11 31.12 12.54 13.45
CA LEU A 11 30.69 13.75 12.75
C LEU A 11 30.59 13.56 11.24
N LEU A 12 31.54 12.85 10.63
CA LEU A 12 31.49 12.49 9.21
C LEU A 12 30.28 11.59 8.91
N SER A 13 30.04 10.59 9.74
CA SER A 13 28.89 9.71 9.62
C SER A 13 27.56 10.49 9.71
N PHE A 14 27.46 11.45 10.62
CA PHE A 14 26.30 12.33 10.73
C PHE A 14 26.10 13.16 9.47
N LEU A 15 27.14 13.84 8.98
CA LEU A 15 27.04 14.72 7.80
C LEU A 15 26.70 13.94 6.54
N THR A 16 27.23 12.72 6.36
CA THR A 16 27.00 11.93 5.15
C THR A 16 25.67 11.16 5.20
N ARG A 17 25.34 10.51 6.32
CA ARG A 17 24.14 9.66 6.43
C ARG A 17 22.88 10.45 6.73
N GLU A 18 22.94 11.37 7.68
CA GLU A 18 21.76 12.09 8.17
C GLU A 18 21.52 13.41 7.45
N ALA A 19 22.59 14.19 7.23
CA ALA A 19 22.50 15.42 6.45
C ALA A 19 22.66 15.19 4.94
N LYS A 20 22.93 13.95 4.48
CA LYS A 20 23.03 13.54 3.06
C LYS A 20 23.97 14.41 2.24
N LEU A 21 25.09 14.82 2.80
CA LEU A 21 26.11 15.58 2.10
C LEU A 21 27.17 14.66 1.48
N PRO A 22 27.74 15.00 0.31
CA PRO A 22 28.82 14.24 -0.29
C PRO A 22 30.06 14.23 0.64
N LEU A 23 30.73 13.10 0.77
CA LEU A 23 31.89 12.93 1.65
C LEU A 23 32.99 13.96 1.35
N ALA A 24 33.23 14.23 0.08
CA ALA A 24 34.23 15.23 -0.36
C ALA A 24 33.91 16.65 0.14
N ALA A 25 32.64 17.01 0.26
CA ALA A 25 32.21 18.30 0.81
C ALA A 25 32.27 18.34 2.36
N CYS A 26 32.17 17.19 3.02
CA CYS A 26 32.19 17.09 4.49
C CYS A 26 33.61 17.23 5.07
N LEU A 27 34.62 16.66 4.44
CA LEU A 27 36.01 16.61 4.94
C LEU A 27 36.56 17.98 5.36
N PRO A 28 36.53 19.03 4.52
CA PRO A 28 37.02 20.35 4.91
C PRO A 28 36.20 21.02 6.01
N LYS A 29 34.88 20.68 6.11
CA LYS A 29 33.96 21.28 7.07
C LYS A 29 34.07 20.69 8.48
N VAL A 30 34.49 19.44 8.62
CA VAL A 30 34.68 18.79 9.91
C VAL A 30 35.68 19.54 10.79
N ASN A 31 36.80 19.98 10.23
CA ASN A 31 37.79 20.75 10.98
C ASN A 31 37.27 22.14 11.39
N ALA A 32 36.48 22.78 10.54
CA ALA A 32 35.84 24.05 10.84
C ALA A 32 34.78 23.91 11.96
N LEU A 33 33.98 22.87 11.95
CA LEU A 33 32.99 22.56 12.99
C LEU A 33 33.68 22.29 14.34
N ARG A 34 34.78 21.52 14.34
CA ARG A 34 35.54 21.25 15.56
C ARG A 34 36.15 22.51 16.18
N LYS A 35 36.66 23.44 15.37
CA LYS A 35 37.19 24.75 15.83
C LYS A 35 36.13 25.61 16.54
N GLN A 36 34.85 25.34 16.27
CA GLN A 36 33.72 26.06 16.86
C GLN A 36 32.98 25.24 17.93
N ASP A 37 33.58 24.18 18.45
CA ASP A 37 33.01 23.26 19.44
C ASP A 37 31.70 22.59 19.00
N LEU A 38 31.49 22.45 17.67
CA LEU A 38 30.33 21.83 17.05
C LEU A 38 30.60 20.37 16.62
N SER A 39 31.30 19.61 17.48
CA SER A 39 31.69 18.23 17.18
C SER A 39 30.58 17.19 17.32
N THR A 40 29.43 17.56 17.89
CA THR A 40 28.29 16.63 18.07
C THR A 40 27.01 17.12 17.43
N PRO A 41 26.11 16.23 16.98
CA PRO A 41 24.80 16.61 16.45
C PRO A 41 23.97 17.44 17.43
N ALA A 42 24.11 17.20 18.75
CA ALA A 42 23.43 17.97 19.78
C ALA A 42 23.95 19.41 19.90
N ALA A 43 25.26 19.63 19.74
CA ALA A 43 25.86 20.96 19.69
C ALA A 43 25.42 21.72 18.43
N ILE A 44 25.43 21.06 17.27
CA ILE A 44 24.96 21.62 15.99
C ILE A 44 23.48 22.01 16.05
N ALA A 45 22.64 21.23 16.74
CA ALA A 45 21.21 21.52 16.88
C ALA A 45 20.92 22.76 17.75
N LYS A 46 21.82 23.08 18.70
CA LYS A 46 21.74 24.25 19.58
C LYS A 46 22.43 25.48 19.01
N ALA A 47 23.32 25.29 18.03
CA ALA A 47 24.07 26.38 17.42
C ALA A 47 23.15 27.35 16.66
N ASP A 48 23.55 28.62 16.65
CA ASP A 48 22.88 29.61 15.82
C ASP A 48 23.11 29.34 14.32
N VAL A 49 22.08 29.61 13.54
CA VAL A 49 22.12 29.42 12.06
C VAL A 49 23.20 30.28 11.41
N GLY A 50 23.50 31.45 11.99
CA GLY A 50 24.58 32.35 11.51
C GLY A 50 25.96 31.68 11.64
N THR A 51 26.24 31.04 12.76
CA THR A 51 27.50 30.29 13.01
C THR A 51 27.66 29.13 12.00
N LEU A 52 26.59 28.38 11.76
CA LEU A 52 26.61 27.29 10.77
C LEU A 52 26.77 27.83 9.34
N LYS A 53 26.21 28.98 9.02
CA LYS A 53 26.35 29.63 7.70
C LYS A 53 27.80 30.03 7.44
N ALA A 54 28.52 30.47 8.46
CA ALA A 54 29.96 30.77 8.34
C ALA A 54 30.81 29.52 8.00
N VAL A 55 30.37 28.33 8.43
CA VAL A 55 31.06 27.06 8.11
C VAL A 55 30.67 26.52 6.74
N PHE A 56 29.38 26.50 6.39
CA PHE A 56 28.88 25.83 5.18
C PHE A 56 28.77 26.77 3.97
N ALA A 57 28.82 28.09 4.17
CA ALA A 57 28.73 29.14 3.13
C ALA A 57 27.44 29.13 2.29
N ASP A 58 26.71 27.98 2.23
CA ASP A 58 25.46 27.80 1.49
C ASP A 58 24.28 27.66 2.47
N GLU A 59 23.26 28.49 2.24
CA GLU A 59 22.09 28.54 3.12
C GLU A 59 21.27 27.26 3.08
N LYS A 60 21.20 26.60 1.92
CA LYS A 60 20.48 25.35 1.75
C LYS A 60 21.14 24.21 2.55
N THR A 61 22.45 24.10 2.44
CA THR A 61 23.27 23.11 3.16
C THR A 61 23.22 23.39 4.67
N THR A 62 23.30 24.65 5.09
CA THR A 62 23.19 25.06 6.50
C THR A 62 21.84 24.62 7.08
N LYS A 63 20.73 24.93 6.42
CA LYS A 63 19.38 24.52 6.84
C LYS A 63 19.23 22.98 6.88
N GLN A 64 19.82 22.28 5.93
CA GLN A 64 19.80 20.82 5.85
C GLN A 64 20.52 20.17 7.03
N VAL A 65 21.72 20.62 7.34
CA VAL A 65 22.53 20.13 8.49
C VAL A 65 21.86 20.45 9.82
N HIS A 66 21.38 21.67 10.00
CA HIS A 66 20.70 22.10 11.24
C HIS A 66 19.39 21.33 11.47
N THR A 67 18.61 21.09 10.41
CA THR A 67 17.37 20.29 10.48
C THR A 67 17.69 18.82 10.83
N ALA A 68 18.72 18.24 10.22
CA ALA A 68 19.17 16.89 10.53
C ALA A 68 19.64 16.78 11.98
N ALA A 69 20.40 17.76 12.47
CA ALA A 69 20.86 17.80 13.85
C ALA A 69 19.70 17.92 14.86
N LYS A 70 18.72 18.79 14.61
CA LYS A 70 17.51 18.91 15.44
C LYS A 70 16.67 17.63 15.44
N ARG A 71 16.62 16.91 14.34
CA ARG A 71 15.89 15.63 14.23
C ARG A 71 16.50 14.56 15.13
N ILE A 72 17.82 14.50 15.25
CA ILE A 72 18.52 13.52 16.08
C ILE A 72 18.51 13.92 17.55
N SER A 73 18.70 15.20 17.86
CA SER A 73 18.76 15.68 19.25
C SER A 73 17.41 15.74 19.95
N ASN A 74 16.27 15.71 19.22
CA ASN A 74 14.91 15.75 19.76
C ASN A 74 14.06 14.55 19.33
N PRO A 75 14.28 13.35 19.88
CA PRO A 75 13.55 12.15 19.49
C PRO A 75 12.05 12.16 19.85
N LYS A 76 11.61 13.07 20.73
CA LYS A 76 10.23 13.12 21.25
C LYS A 76 9.20 13.82 20.34
N LYS A 77 9.58 14.39 19.20
CA LYS A 77 8.67 15.09 18.28
C LYS A 77 8.55 14.38 16.92
N ARG A 78 8.45 13.07 16.94
CA ARG A 78 8.05 12.30 15.75
C ARG A 78 6.53 12.13 15.74
N THR A 79 5.81 13.15 15.34
CA THR A 79 4.46 12.99 14.83
C THR A 79 4.55 12.33 13.47
N ALA A 80 3.81 11.25 13.37
CA ALA A 80 3.60 10.40 12.21
C ALA A 80 3.67 11.09 10.85
N SER A 81 4.72 10.85 10.09
CA SER A 81 4.66 10.66 8.64
C SER A 81 5.93 9.94 8.20
N SER A 82 5.72 8.80 7.54
CA SER A 82 6.71 7.93 6.91
C SER A 82 7.75 7.29 7.85
N SER A 83 7.38 6.17 8.47
CA SER A 83 8.34 5.13 8.86
C SER A 83 7.81 3.77 8.48
N LEU A 84 8.40 3.20 7.46
CA LEU A 84 8.48 1.77 7.27
C LEU A 84 9.16 1.15 8.50
N SER A 85 8.40 0.31 9.21
CA SER A 85 8.79 -0.84 10.01
C SER A 85 9.98 -0.74 10.97
N SER A 86 9.63 -0.63 12.25
CA SER A 86 10.30 -1.36 13.34
C SER A 86 9.21 -2.14 14.08
N PRO A 87 9.48 -3.38 14.57
CA PRO A 87 8.47 -4.17 15.24
C PRO A 87 8.12 -3.52 16.57
N SER A 88 7.02 -2.77 16.58
CA SER A 88 6.39 -2.33 17.82
C SER A 88 5.89 -3.57 18.56
N LYS A 89 6.24 -3.69 19.86
CA LYS A 89 5.60 -4.61 20.79
C LYS A 89 4.10 -4.54 20.59
N GLN A 90 3.54 -5.62 20.04
CA GLN A 90 2.10 -5.79 19.93
C GLN A 90 1.52 -5.77 21.35
N VAL A 91 0.75 -4.73 21.62
CA VAL A 91 -0.26 -4.81 22.66
C VAL A 91 -1.18 -5.93 22.21
N LYS A 92 -1.28 -7.00 22.97
CA LYS A 92 -2.26 -8.08 22.77
C LYS A 92 -3.64 -7.47 22.96
N THR A 93 -4.22 -6.99 21.88
CA THR A 93 -5.65 -6.75 21.80
C THR A 93 -6.26 -8.13 21.56
N GLU A 94 -7.08 -8.60 22.46
CA GLU A 94 -7.95 -9.77 22.27
C GLU A 94 -9.01 -9.45 21.21
N GLY A 95 -8.59 -9.35 19.96
CA GLY A 95 -9.39 -9.01 18.79
C GLY A 95 -8.82 -9.68 17.56
N ASN A 96 -9.62 -9.73 16.49
CA ASN A 96 -9.21 -10.26 15.21
C ASN A 96 -7.84 -9.67 14.78
N PRO A 97 -6.77 -10.50 14.64
CA PRO A 97 -5.43 -10.01 14.30
C PRO A 97 -5.36 -9.28 12.96
N GLU A 98 -6.37 -9.44 12.11
CA GLU A 98 -6.48 -8.80 10.79
C GLU A 98 -7.38 -7.55 10.77
N ALA A 99 -7.87 -7.09 11.93
CA ALA A 99 -8.76 -5.92 12.00
C ALA A 99 -8.14 -4.66 11.35
N HIS A 100 -6.82 -4.49 11.43
CA HIS A 100 -6.10 -3.38 10.81
C HIS A 100 -6.11 -3.41 9.27
N LEU A 101 -6.41 -4.55 8.67
CA LEU A 101 -6.55 -4.73 7.21
C LEU A 101 -7.96 -4.48 6.72
N ALA A 102 -8.93 -4.32 7.62
CA ALA A 102 -10.33 -4.11 7.25
C ALA A 102 -10.45 -2.99 6.21
N LEU A 103 -11.19 -3.28 5.14
CA LEU A 103 -11.49 -2.30 4.11
C LEU A 103 -12.74 -1.52 4.51
N PRO A 104 -12.85 -0.26 4.10
CA PRO A 104 -14.00 0.55 4.41
C PRO A 104 -15.27 -0.03 3.79
N VAL A 105 -16.37 0.06 4.51
CA VAL A 105 -17.71 -0.35 4.08
C VAL A 105 -18.63 0.85 4.05
N THR A 106 -19.73 0.78 3.29
CA THR A 106 -20.73 1.84 3.19
C THR A 106 -22.14 1.27 3.24
N GLU A 107 -23.04 2.01 3.86
CA GLU A 107 -24.47 1.70 3.90
C GLU A 107 -25.27 2.34 2.77
N ILE A 108 -24.63 3.16 1.91
CA ILE A 108 -25.28 3.84 0.76
C ILE A 108 -26.03 2.81 -0.09
N ALA A 109 -27.29 3.10 -0.45
CA ALA A 109 -28.09 2.21 -1.29
C ALA A 109 -27.48 2.04 -2.70
N ILE A 110 -27.76 0.90 -3.35
CA ILE A 110 -27.20 0.61 -4.69
C ILE A 110 -27.65 1.65 -5.71
N ASP A 111 -28.88 2.10 -5.63
CA ASP A 111 -29.42 3.12 -6.56
C ASP A 111 -28.69 4.47 -6.42
N ASP A 112 -28.33 4.86 -5.19
CA ASP A 112 -27.55 6.06 -4.94
C ASP A 112 -26.12 5.95 -5.46
N LEU A 113 -25.55 4.72 -5.49
CA LEU A 113 -24.24 4.49 -6.06
C LEU A 113 -24.20 4.73 -7.57
N ARG A 114 -25.32 4.56 -8.29
CA ARG A 114 -25.42 4.79 -9.73
C ARG A 114 -25.08 6.22 -10.14
N SER A 115 -25.32 7.18 -9.23
CA SER A 115 -24.99 8.59 -9.47
C SER A 115 -23.53 8.94 -9.22
N LYS A 116 -22.76 8.06 -8.57
CA LYS A 116 -21.39 8.35 -8.17
C LYS A 116 -20.37 8.00 -9.29
N THR A 117 -19.33 8.83 -9.37
CA THR A 117 -18.23 8.65 -10.31
C THR A 117 -16.91 8.63 -9.52
N ILE A 118 -16.05 7.69 -9.83
CA ILE A 118 -14.68 7.61 -9.28
C ILE A 118 -13.65 7.97 -10.32
N GLU A 119 -12.50 8.44 -9.85
CA GLU A 119 -11.31 8.64 -10.66
C GLU A 119 -10.20 7.72 -10.16
N THR A 120 -9.68 6.88 -11.04
CA THR A 120 -8.69 5.88 -10.69
C THR A 120 -7.83 5.49 -11.89
N ASN A 121 -6.72 4.79 -11.62
CA ASN A 121 -5.95 4.08 -12.65
C ASN A 121 -6.56 2.70 -12.89
N ARG A 122 -6.13 2.03 -13.95
CA ARG A 122 -6.56 0.67 -14.29
C ARG A 122 -6.17 -0.36 -13.22
N ALA A 123 -4.96 -0.30 -12.68
CA ALA A 123 -4.46 -1.29 -11.73
C ALA A 123 -5.20 -1.28 -10.37
N PRO A 124 -5.50 -0.14 -9.72
CA PRO A 124 -6.28 -0.12 -8.48
C PRO A 124 -7.71 -0.66 -8.66
N LEU A 125 -8.35 -0.36 -9.78
CA LEU A 125 -9.68 -0.91 -10.08
C LEU A 125 -9.61 -2.42 -10.31
N PHE A 126 -8.59 -2.90 -11.01
CA PHE A 126 -8.35 -4.33 -11.18
C PHE A 126 -8.12 -5.04 -9.83
N LEU A 127 -7.35 -4.41 -8.94
CA LEU A 127 -7.13 -4.91 -7.58
C LEU A 127 -8.45 -5.02 -6.80
N ALA A 128 -9.33 -4.01 -6.91
CA ALA A 128 -10.64 -4.05 -6.28
C ALA A 128 -11.50 -5.21 -6.80
N PHE A 129 -11.55 -5.43 -8.12
CA PHE A 129 -12.23 -6.58 -8.73
C PHE A 129 -11.64 -7.91 -8.26
N ALA A 130 -10.31 -8.05 -8.29
CA ALA A 130 -9.62 -9.26 -7.85
C ALA A 130 -9.88 -9.55 -6.37
N PHE A 131 -9.86 -8.54 -5.52
CA PHE A 131 -10.15 -8.67 -4.10
C PHE A 131 -11.60 -9.11 -3.83
N CYS A 132 -12.59 -8.46 -4.47
CA CYS A 132 -13.99 -8.84 -4.33
C CYS A 132 -14.23 -10.27 -4.85
N LEU A 133 -13.66 -10.64 -6.00
CA LEU A 133 -13.77 -11.98 -6.55
C LEU A 133 -13.16 -13.04 -5.62
N ALA A 134 -12.01 -12.75 -5.01
CA ALA A 134 -11.34 -13.66 -4.08
C ALA A 134 -12.21 -14.00 -2.85
N ARG A 135 -13.19 -13.17 -2.47
CA ARG A 135 -14.16 -13.48 -1.42
C ARG A 135 -15.07 -14.68 -1.78
N TYR A 136 -15.33 -14.87 -3.07
CA TYR A 136 -16.19 -15.92 -3.59
C TYR A 136 -15.42 -17.18 -4.01
N THR A 137 -14.23 -17.00 -4.58
CA THR A 137 -13.41 -18.10 -5.11
C THR A 137 -12.46 -18.68 -4.07
N LEU A 138 -12.11 -17.92 -3.04
CA LEU A 138 -11.19 -18.28 -1.96
C LEU A 138 -11.82 -17.96 -0.59
N PRO A 139 -13.02 -18.49 -0.26
CA PRO A 139 -13.76 -18.11 0.95
C PRO A 139 -13.00 -18.46 2.23
N ASP A 140 -12.25 -19.56 2.23
CA ASP A 140 -11.50 -20.04 3.39
C ASP A 140 -10.20 -19.25 3.65
N GLN A 141 -9.80 -18.41 2.71
CA GLN A 141 -8.59 -17.61 2.86
C GLN A 141 -8.84 -16.37 3.73
N PRO A 142 -7.94 -16.06 4.68
CA PRO A 142 -8.05 -14.87 5.50
C PRO A 142 -7.93 -13.59 4.67
N LEU A 143 -8.32 -12.46 5.26
CA LEU A 143 -8.32 -11.16 4.59
C LEU A 143 -6.92 -10.78 4.05
N SER A 144 -5.87 -11.05 4.84
CA SER A 144 -4.49 -10.81 4.43
C SER A 144 -4.08 -11.62 3.21
N SER A 145 -4.48 -12.89 3.13
CA SER A 145 -4.25 -13.74 1.96
C SER A 145 -4.94 -13.20 0.72
N ARG A 146 -6.25 -12.91 0.82
CA ARG A 146 -7.04 -12.39 -0.30
C ARG A 146 -6.46 -11.09 -0.86
N LEU A 147 -6.04 -10.17 0.01
CA LEU A 147 -5.37 -8.91 -0.40
C LEU A 147 -4.02 -9.18 -1.07
N SER A 148 -3.22 -10.08 -0.52
CA SER A 148 -1.91 -10.44 -1.06
C SER A 148 -2.01 -11.08 -2.45
N ILE A 149 -2.93 -12.04 -2.63
CA ILE A 149 -3.17 -12.72 -3.91
C ILE A 149 -3.72 -11.73 -4.94
N ALA A 150 -4.68 -10.88 -4.57
CA ALA A 150 -5.21 -9.85 -5.45
C ALA A 150 -4.13 -8.87 -5.92
N GLN A 151 -3.20 -8.49 -5.04
CA GLN A 151 -2.06 -7.65 -5.40
C GLN A 151 -1.09 -8.39 -6.35
N ALA A 152 -0.82 -9.67 -6.11
CA ALA A 152 0.03 -10.49 -6.98
C ALA A 152 -0.52 -10.55 -8.41
N VAL A 153 -1.82 -10.83 -8.55
CA VAL A 153 -2.50 -10.86 -9.85
C VAL A 153 -2.48 -9.50 -10.55
N THR A 154 -2.65 -8.42 -9.78
CA THR A 154 -2.57 -7.05 -10.30
C THR A 154 -1.16 -6.73 -10.79
N SER A 155 -0.13 -7.10 -10.02
CA SER A 155 1.28 -6.91 -10.37
C SER A 155 1.64 -7.70 -11.64
N ALA A 156 1.28 -8.97 -11.70
CA ALA A 156 1.51 -9.82 -12.89
C ALA A 156 0.84 -9.23 -14.14
N GLY A 157 -0.39 -8.71 -14.00
CA GLY A 157 -1.10 -8.01 -15.07
C GLY A 157 -0.37 -6.75 -15.54
N ALA A 158 0.15 -5.96 -14.61
CA ALA A 158 0.91 -4.76 -14.93
C ALA A 158 2.22 -5.09 -15.63
N GLN A 159 2.96 -6.11 -15.17
CA GLN A 159 4.21 -6.57 -15.78
C GLN A 159 4.00 -7.09 -17.20
N SER A 160 3.00 -7.95 -17.42
CA SER A 160 2.65 -8.43 -18.77
C SER A 160 2.28 -7.27 -19.69
N LYS A 161 1.58 -6.25 -19.19
CA LYS A 161 1.24 -5.07 -19.98
C LYS A 161 2.47 -4.21 -20.26
N ALA A 162 3.37 -4.03 -19.29
CA ALA A 162 4.62 -3.29 -19.45
C ALA A 162 5.48 -3.92 -20.56
N LYS A 163 5.59 -5.25 -20.58
CA LYS A 163 6.25 -6.00 -21.63
C LYS A 163 5.58 -5.78 -23.00
N TYR A 164 4.25 -5.90 -23.06
CA TYR A 164 3.50 -5.72 -24.30
C TYR A 164 3.70 -4.33 -24.93
N ILE A 165 3.83 -3.27 -24.12
CA ILE A 165 4.03 -1.91 -24.62
C ILE A 165 5.51 -1.49 -24.71
N GLY A 166 6.43 -2.43 -24.53
CA GLY A 166 7.87 -2.20 -24.69
C GLY A 166 8.54 -1.37 -23.56
N LEU A 167 7.97 -1.37 -22.35
CA LEU A 167 8.61 -0.76 -21.17
C LEU A 167 9.62 -1.68 -20.50
N THR A 168 9.54 -2.98 -20.75
CA THR A 168 10.47 -4.01 -20.29
C THR A 168 10.56 -5.13 -21.31
N ASP A 169 11.72 -5.73 -21.43
CA ASP A 169 11.98 -6.82 -22.40
C ASP A 169 11.48 -8.18 -21.87
N SER A 170 11.62 -8.42 -20.56
CA SER A 170 11.20 -9.65 -19.90
C SER A 170 10.56 -9.37 -18.54
N THR A 171 9.78 -10.32 -18.05
CA THR A 171 9.26 -10.33 -16.69
C THR A 171 9.98 -11.38 -15.86
N ALA A 172 9.96 -11.26 -14.53
CA ALA A 172 10.51 -12.29 -13.67
C ALA A 172 9.83 -13.67 -13.86
N GLU A 173 8.56 -13.68 -14.28
CA GLU A 173 7.86 -14.92 -14.62
C GLU A 173 8.43 -15.56 -15.89
N ASP A 174 8.71 -14.78 -16.96
CA ASP A 174 9.34 -15.28 -18.19
C ASP A 174 10.73 -15.88 -17.93
N GLU A 175 11.44 -15.35 -16.94
CA GLU A 175 12.75 -15.84 -16.52
C GLU A 175 12.68 -17.09 -15.62
N GLY A 176 11.48 -17.58 -15.33
CA GLY A 176 11.29 -18.82 -14.59
C GLY A 176 11.31 -18.69 -13.07
N TRP A 177 11.29 -17.46 -12.51
CA TRP A 177 11.29 -17.26 -11.04
C TRP A 177 10.08 -17.83 -10.31
N ALA A 178 9.01 -18.18 -11.06
CA ALA A 178 7.81 -18.83 -10.54
C ALA A 178 7.87 -20.37 -10.57
N GLN A 179 8.95 -20.99 -11.10
CA GLN A 179 9.05 -22.43 -11.25
C GLN A 179 9.06 -23.15 -9.89
N GLY A 180 8.32 -24.26 -9.80
CA GLY A 180 8.22 -25.08 -8.58
C GLY A 180 7.36 -24.48 -7.47
N GLN A 181 6.84 -23.28 -7.63
CA GLN A 181 5.95 -22.68 -6.64
C GLN A 181 4.49 -23.12 -6.88
N PRO A 182 3.69 -23.32 -5.81
CA PRO A 182 2.25 -23.51 -5.95
C PRO A 182 1.64 -22.27 -6.61
N LYS A 183 0.58 -22.49 -7.40
CA LYS A 183 -0.11 -21.41 -8.13
C LYS A 183 -1.57 -21.33 -7.73
N ILE A 184 -2.10 -20.13 -7.73
CA ILE A 184 -3.53 -19.84 -7.58
C ILE A 184 -3.98 -19.03 -8.81
N ARG A 185 -5.14 -19.40 -9.32
CA ARG A 185 -5.79 -18.69 -10.40
C ARG A 185 -6.78 -17.68 -9.84
N LEU A 186 -6.73 -16.45 -10.37
CA LEU A 186 -7.67 -15.37 -10.05
C LEU A 186 -7.71 -14.36 -11.20
N MET A 187 -8.88 -13.89 -11.59
CA MET A 187 -9.07 -12.95 -12.71
C MET A 187 -8.47 -13.44 -14.03
N GLY A 188 -8.55 -14.74 -14.28
CA GLY A 188 -8.02 -15.39 -15.47
C GLY A 188 -6.48 -15.50 -15.53
N ARG A 189 -5.79 -15.25 -14.42
CA ARG A 189 -4.34 -15.34 -14.32
C ARG A 189 -3.91 -16.30 -13.22
N GLU A 190 -2.84 -17.03 -13.47
CA GLU A 190 -2.16 -17.82 -12.45
C GLU A 190 -1.02 -17.01 -11.84
N VAL A 191 -0.94 -17.03 -10.53
CA VAL A 191 0.15 -16.37 -9.79
C VAL A 191 0.77 -17.34 -8.79
N ALA A 192 2.08 -17.25 -8.65
CA ALA A 192 2.82 -18.02 -7.68
C ALA A 192 2.49 -17.57 -6.25
N VAL A 193 2.32 -18.53 -5.35
CA VAL A 193 1.99 -18.28 -3.95
C VAL A 193 2.91 -19.02 -3.01
N MET A 194 3.10 -18.45 -1.82
CA MET A 194 3.77 -19.10 -0.70
C MET A 194 2.72 -19.60 0.28
N ARG A 195 2.83 -20.85 0.72
CA ARG A 195 2.01 -21.42 1.80
C ARG A 195 2.51 -20.91 3.15
N ARG A 196 1.57 -20.59 4.03
CA ARG A 196 1.86 -20.31 5.43
C ARG A 196 0.75 -20.87 6.30
N HIS A 197 1.11 -21.20 7.54
CA HIS A 197 0.15 -21.64 8.55
C HIS A 197 -0.15 -20.47 9.49
N ILE A 198 -1.42 -20.14 9.62
CA ILE A 198 -1.90 -19.08 10.51
C ILE A 198 -2.60 -19.73 11.70
N PRO A 199 -2.28 -19.35 12.95
CA PRO A 199 -3.05 -19.81 14.11
C PRO A 199 -4.51 -19.36 13.95
N VAL A 200 -5.45 -20.33 14.03
CA VAL A 200 -6.88 -20.01 14.08
C VAL A 200 -7.18 -19.55 15.50
N PRO A 201 -7.79 -18.38 15.72
CA PRO A 201 -8.28 -18.01 17.04
C PRO A 201 -9.30 -19.04 17.49
N LEU A 202 -9.05 -19.73 18.59
CA LEU A 202 -10.04 -20.58 19.22
C LEU A 202 -11.24 -19.70 19.60
N VAL A 203 -12.33 -19.83 18.86
CA VAL A 203 -13.63 -19.36 19.33
C VAL A 203 -13.90 -20.21 20.58
N LYS A 204 -13.90 -19.58 21.75
CA LYS A 204 -14.34 -20.23 22.98
C LYS A 204 -15.79 -20.65 22.76
N THR A 205 -15.99 -21.88 22.31
CA THR A 205 -17.28 -22.51 22.39
C THR A 205 -17.56 -22.63 23.88
N GLU A 206 -18.55 -21.91 24.39
CA GLU A 206 -19.02 -22.07 25.76
C GLU A 206 -19.44 -23.55 25.88
N ILE A 207 -18.62 -24.32 26.60
CA ILE A 207 -18.95 -25.70 26.98
C ILE A 207 -20.15 -25.55 27.92
N ILE A 208 -21.33 -25.84 27.40
CA ILE A 208 -22.52 -26.08 28.23
C ILE A 208 -22.11 -27.24 29.14
N LYS A 209 -21.83 -26.93 30.40
CA LYS A 209 -21.61 -27.93 31.43
C LYS A 209 -22.91 -28.67 31.62
N ASN A 210 -23.03 -29.83 30.99
CA ASN A 210 -24.01 -30.82 31.43
C ASN A 210 -23.52 -31.39 32.76
N GLU A 211 -24.30 -31.16 33.79
CA GLU A 211 -24.13 -31.76 35.14
C GLU A 211 -24.39 -33.27 35.05
N ASP A 212 -23.40 -34.03 34.62
CA ASP A 212 -23.32 -35.43 34.96
C ASP A 212 -21.85 -35.86 35.04
N GLY A 213 -21.48 -36.34 36.25
CA GLY A 213 -20.10 -36.57 36.65
C GLY A 213 -19.49 -37.80 35.98
N GLY A 214 -18.40 -37.54 35.27
CA GLY A 214 -17.52 -38.57 34.72
C GLY A 214 -16.20 -37.90 34.31
N ALA A 215 -15.28 -37.79 35.27
CA ALA A 215 -13.92 -37.32 34.99
C ALA A 215 -13.13 -38.43 34.28
N ALA A 216 -12.87 -38.26 32.99
CA ALA A 216 -11.76 -38.90 32.30
C ALA A 216 -10.69 -37.85 32.09
N PRO A 217 -9.40 -38.10 32.38
CA PRO A 217 -8.32 -37.19 32.09
C PRO A 217 -8.09 -37.17 30.56
N THR A 218 -8.64 -36.20 29.88
CA THR A 218 -8.28 -35.97 28.49
C THR A 218 -6.95 -35.18 28.47
N ASP A 219 -5.97 -35.86 27.93
CA ASP A 219 -4.69 -35.35 27.46
C ASP A 219 -4.84 -33.90 26.94
N ASP A 220 -4.20 -32.96 27.62
CA ASP A 220 -4.21 -31.52 27.29
C ASP A 220 -3.36 -31.25 26.04
N GLY A 221 -3.76 -31.88 24.95
CA GLY A 221 -3.32 -31.56 23.62
C GLY A 221 -4.09 -30.37 23.11
N THR A 222 -3.71 -29.15 23.57
CA THR A 222 -4.11 -27.89 22.93
C THR A 222 -3.54 -27.91 21.51
N GLN A 223 -4.23 -28.65 20.60
CA GLN A 223 -3.91 -28.61 19.19
C GLN A 223 -4.16 -27.16 18.73
N ASN A 224 -3.09 -26.39 18.60
CA ASN A 224 -3.11 -25.13 17.89
C ASN A 224 -3.59 -25.43 16.46
N MET A 225 -4.89 -25.35 16.24
CA MET A 225 -5.44 -25.48 14.90
C MET A 225 -4.86 -24.36 14.04
N THR A 226 -4.08 -24.74 13.04
CA THR A 226 -3.52 -23.82 12.07
C THR A 226 -4.30 -23.92 10.77
N GLN A 227 -4.70 -22.79 10.21
CA GLN A 227 -5.30 -22.71 8.90
C GLN A 227 -4.22 -22.48 7.84
N GLU A 228 -4.29 -23.21 6.75
CA GLU A 228 -3.43 -22.97 5.60
C GLU A 228 -3.85 -21.66 4.89
N ALA A 229 -2.92 -20.77 4.74
CA ALA A 229 -3.10 -19.49 4.06
C ALA A 229 -2.07 -19.32 2.95
N PHE A 230 -2.43 -18.58 1.90
CA PHE A 230 -1.57 -18.33 0.75
C PHE A 230 -1.22 -16.85 0.64
N TRP A 231 0.03 -16.57 0.32
CA TRP A 231 0.50 -15.23 0.03
C TRP A 231 1.08 -15.16 -1.37
N GLY A 232 0.67 -14.14 -2.13
CA GLY A 232 1.21 -13.91 -3.46
C GLY A 232 2.69 -13.56 -3.41
N ILE A 233 3.51 -14.27 -4.19
CA ILE A 233 4.95 -14.02 -4.29
C ILE A 233 5.18 -12.78 -5.16
N ASP A 234 6.01 -11.87 -4.68
CA ASP A 234 6.54 -10.77 -5.49
C ASP A 234 7.79 -11.25 -6.23
N LEU A 235 7.61 -11.71 -7.47
CA LEU A 235 8.68 -12.30 -8.28
C LEU A 235 9.79 -11.30 -8.58
N GLU A 236 9.49 -10.01 -8.72
CA GLU A 236 10.50 -8.98 -8.94
C GLU A 236 11.32 -8.73 -7.66
N ALA A 237 10.68 -8.75 -6.50
CA ALA A 237 11.40 -8.68 -5.23
C ALA A 237 12.24 -9.95 -5.00
N LEU A 238 11.72 -11.12 -5.37
CA LEU A 238 12.44 -12.40 -5.31
C LEU A 238 13.69 -12.37 -6.20
N LYS A 239 13.55 -11.93 -7.44
CA LYS A 239 14.66 -11.75 -8.39
C LYS A 239 15.73 -10.81 -7.81
N LYS A 240 15.32 -9.68 -7.25
CA LYS A 240 16.24 -8.71 -6.63
C LYS A 240 16.94 -9.25 -5.38
N SER A 241 16.27 -10.06 -4.57
CA SER A 241 16.85 -10.63 -3.35
C SER A 241 17.88 -11.72 -3.63
N ASN A 242 17.76 -12.42 -4.76
CA ASN A 242 18.69 -13.47 -5.21
C ASN A 242 19.76 -12.95 -6.19
N GLY A 243 19.73 -11.67 -6.53
CA GLY A 243 20.75 -11.00 -7.31
C GLY A 243 22.03 -10.73 -6.50
N PRO A 244 23.11 -10.27 -7.15
CA PRO A 244 24.32 -9.90 -6.45
C PRO A 244 24.04 -8.84 -5.38
N LEU A 245 24.61 -9.04 -4.17
CA LEU A 245 24.44 -8.13 -3.04
C LEU A 245 24.98 -6.74 -3.40
N VAL A 246 24.11 -5.79 -3.60
CA VAL A 246 24.48 -4.39 -3.76
C VAL A 246 24.65 -3.80 -2.36
N ALA A 247 25.82 -3.27 -2.07
CA ALA A 247 26.13 -2.67 -0.79
C ALA A 247 25.10 -1.57 -0.44
N GLY A 248 24.37 -1.76 0.67
CA GLY A 248 23.32 -0.82 1.13
C GLY A 248 21.88 -1.32 1.03
N GLN A 249 21.58 -2.44 0.40
CA GLN A 249 20.29 -3.10 0.51
C GLN A 249 20.22 -3.94 1.78
N GLY A 250 19.90 -3.29 2.90
CA GLY A 250 19.58 -3.98 4.15
C GLY A 250 18.28 -4.78 3.99
N ASN A 251 18.35 -6.02 4.39
CA ASN A 251 17.27 -6.94 4.76
C ASN A 251 15.96 -6.71 3.98
N ALA A 252 15.95 -7.10 2.70
CA ALA A 252 14.70 -7.23 1.97
C ALA A 252 13.87 -8.30 2.69
N GLY A 253 12.72 -7.89 3.26
CA GLY A 253 11.79 -8.83 3.89
C GLY A 253 11.37 -9.92 2.90
N GLN A 254 10.57 -10.88 3.36
CA GLN A 254 10.08 -11.96 2.49
C GLN A 254 9.51 -11.39 1.17
N PRO A 255 9.84 -12.01 0.02
CA PRO A 255 9.43 -11.53 -1.31
C PRO A 255 7.95 -11.86 -1.58
N ILE A 256 7.06 -11.22 -0.83
CA ILE A 256 5.62 -11.40 -0.90
C ILE A 256 4.91 -10.05 -1.05
N HIS A 257 3.78 -10.07 -1.69
CA HIS A 257 2.89 -8.92 -1.73
C HIS A 257 2.21 -8.74 -0.37
N LYS A 258 2.57 -7.67 0.35
CA LYS A 258 2.02 -7.37 1.68
C LYS A 258 0.58 -6.88 1.57
N ALA A 259 -0.30 -7.42 2.41
CA ALA A 259 -1.71 -7.04 2.46
C ALA A 259 -1.92 -5.55 2.79
N GLU A 260 -1.10 -5.00 3.69
CA GLU A 260 -1.12 -3.57 4.05
C GLU A 260 -0.80 -2.68 2.85
N SER A 261 0.14 -3.12 2.00
CA SER A 261 0.51 -2.40 0.77
C SER A 261 -0.63 -2.40 -0.24
N ALA A 262 -1.32 -3.54 -0.40
CA ALA A 262 -2.49 -3.66 -1.28
C ALA A 262 -3.63 -2.76 -0.82
N ARG A 263 -3.96 -2.79 0.49
CA ARG A 263 -4.95 -1.90 1.10
C ARG A 263 -4.60 -0.42 0.90
N ALA A 264 -3.37 -0.04 1.24
CA ALA A 264 -2.90 1.34 1.09
C ALA A 264 -2.91 1.81 -0.37
N TYR A 265 -2.61 0.92 -1.31
CA TYR A 265 -2.63 1.22 -2.74
C TYR A 265 -4.04 1.54 -3.23
N MET A 266 -5.07 0.76 -2.85
CA MET A 266 -6.47 1.08 -3.17
C MET A 266 -6.89 2.43 -2.59
N LEU A 267 -6.66 2.65 -1.28
CA LEU A 267 -7.02 3.89 -0.60
C LEU A 267 -6.32 5.14 -1.16
N LYS A 268 -5.11 4.99 -1.69
CA LYS A 268 -4.37 6.11 -2.28
C LYS A 268 -4.81 6.44 -3.70
N SER A 269 -5.33 5.46 -4.43
CA SER A 269 -5.43 5.53 -5.89
C SER A 269 -6.87 5.61 -6.42
N ILE A 270 -7.88 5.49 -5.56
CA ILE A 270 -9.28 5.64 -5.91
C ILE A 270 -9.80 6.89 -5.21
N ASP A 271 -10.28 7.86 -5.98
CA ASP A 271 -10.87 9.10 -5.47
C ASP A 271 -12.32 9.24 -5.97
N LEU A 272 -13.20 9.82 -5.14
CA LEU A 272 -14.58 10.12 -5.51
C LEU A 272 -14.63 11.51 -6.17
N ILE A 273 -15.36 11.63 -7.28
CA ILE A 273 -15.61 12.88 -7.97
C ILE A 273 -17.00 13.37 -7.56
N GLU A 274 -17.09 14.58 -7.02
CA GLU A 274 -18.36 15.24 -6.76
C GLU A 274 -18.92 15.83 -8.08
N GLN A 275 -20.20 15.61 -8.34
CA GLN A 275 -20.86 16.10 -9.54
C GLN A 275 -20.88 17.64 -9.62
N GLU A 276 -20.97 18.33 -8.49
CA GLU A 276 -20.93 19.81 -8.45
C GLU A 276 -19.66 20.40 -9.04
N SER A 277 -18.52 19.73 -8.87
CA SER A 277 -17.24 20.17 -9.48
C SER A 277 -17.16 19.96 -11.00
N LEU A 278 -18.05 19.16 -11.56
CA LEU A 278 -18.15 18.92 -13.02
C LEU A 278 -18.91 20.03 -13.72
N ASP A 279 -20.03 20.48 -13.14
CA ASP A 279 -20.85 21.54 -13.71
C ASP A 279 -20.13 22.91 -13.64
N GLU A 280 -19.39 23.18 -12.56
CA GLU A 280 -18.55 24.37 -12.45
C GLU A 280 -17.44 24.39 -13.50
N ARG A 281 -16.74 23.28 -13.74
CA ARG A 281 -15.68 23.20 -14.78
C ARG A 281 -16.22 23.28 -16.21
N LEU A 282 -17.41 22.74 -16.46
CA LEU A 282 -18.08 22.87 -17.76
C LEU A 282 -18.59 24.28 -18.02
N ASN A 283 -19.01 24.99 -16.98
CA ASN A 283 -19.42 26.39 -17.06
C ASN A 283 -18.23 27.35 -17.21
N ASP A 284 -17.09 27.08 -16.56
CA ASP A 284 -15.85 27.84 -16.75
C ASP A 284 -15.28 27.74 -18.18
N ILE A 285 -15.47 26.61 -18.85
CA ILE A 285 -15.05 26.43 -20.26
C ILE A 285 -15.98 27.21 -21.21
N LYS A 286 -17.23 27.47 -20.82
CA LYS A 286 -18.23 28.19 -21.62
C LYS A 286 -18.23 29.71 -21.39
N SER A 287 -17.62 30.20 -20.30
CA SER A 287 -17.58 31.62 -19.97
C SER A 287 -16.23 32.24 -20.36
N GLU A 288 -16.22 33.06 -21.39
CA GLU A 288 -15.06 33.84 -21.87
C GLU A 288 -14.61 34.98 -20.92
N LYS A 289 -15.04 35.02 -19.67
CA LYS A 289 -14.60 36.03 -18.71
C LYS A 289 -14.08 35.37 -17.43
N PRO A 290 -12.82 35.67 -17.00
CA PRO A 290 -12.32 35.19 -15.74
C PRO A 290 -13.07 35.87 -14.59
N SER A 291 -14.02 35.19 -13.98
CA SER A 291 -14.59 35.60 -12.71
C SER A 291 -13.58 35.34 -11.59
N SER A 292 -13.54 36.22 -10.60
CA SER A 292 -12.62 36.26 -9.46
C SER A 292 -12.37 34.90 -8.85
N PRO A 293 -11.16 34.61 -8.32
CA PRO A 293 -10.84 33.30 -7.77
C PRO A 293 -11.70 33.02 -6.53
N VAL A 294 -12.71 32.18 -6.70
CA VAL A 294 -13.46 31.60 -5.58
C VAL A 294 -12.46 30.84 -4.70
N LYS A 295 -12.29 31.29 -3.44
CA LYS A 295 -11.43 30.62 -2.46
C LYS A 295 -12.01 29.24 -2.15
N VAL A 296 -11.65 28.23 -2.93
CA VAL A 296 -11.94 26.83 -2.65
C VAL A 296 -11.29 26.50 -1.31
N LYS A 297 -12.08 26.22 -0.29
CA LYS A 297 -11.61 25.77 1.04
C LYS A 297 -10.71 24.56 0.82
N LYS A 298 -9.42 24.69 1.13
CA LYS A 298 -8.48 23.58 1.08
C LYS A 298 -8.94 22.50 2.07
N LEU A 299 -9.39 21.36 1.56
CA LEU A 299 -9.73 20.17 2.34
C LEU A 299 -8.59 19.79 3.28
N THR A 300 -8.93 19.49 4.52
CA THR A 300 -7.95 18.99 5.50
C THR A 300 -7.42 17.62 5.10
N ALA A 301 -6.32 17.20 5.69
CA ALA A 301 -5.77 15.85 5.45
C ALA A 301 -6.75 14.74 5.90
N ALA A 302 -7.52 15.00 6.96
CA ALA A 302 -8.55 14.08 7.47
C ALA A 302 -9.70 13.95 6.47
N ASP A 303 -10.22 15.09 5.93
CA ASP A 303 -11.31 15.07 4.94
C ASP A 303 -10.89 14.32 3.67
N LYS A 304 -9.64 14.51 3.23
CA LYS A 304 -9.11 13.75 2.08
C LYS A 304 -9.00 12.26 2.35
N ALA A 305 -8.63 11.87 3.57
CA ALA A 305 -8.58 10.46 3.95
C ALA A 305 -9.99 9.85 3.99
N ALA A 306 -10.96 10.53 4.60
CA ALA A 306 -12.35 10.08 4.67
C ALA A 306 -12.98 9.93 3.27
N ARG A 307 -12.74 10.88 2.35
CA ARG A 307 -13.20 10.78 0.96
C ARG A 307 -12.61 9.59 0.21
N ARG A 308 -11.34 9.27 0.46
CA ARG A 308 -10.70 8.09 -0.14
C ARG A 308 -11.25 6.79 0.41
N GLU A 309 -11.53 6.75 1.69
CA GLU A 309 -12.20 5.60 2.31
C GLU A 309 -13.61 5.42 1.73
N GLU A 310 -14.38 6.49 1.59
CA GLU A 310 -15.69 6.45 0.93
C GLU A 310 -15.56 5.96 -0.52
N ALA A 311 -14.63 6.50 -1.30
CA ALA A 311 -14.41 6.10 -2.69
C ALA A 311 -14.13 4.60 -2.84
N VAL A 312 -13.29 4.04 -1.96
CA VAL A 312 -13.02 2.60 -1.94
C VAL A 312 -14.25 1.82 -1.51
N ALA A 313 -14.96 2.28 -0.46
CA ALA A 313 -16.15 1.61 0.05
C ALA A 313 -17.25 1.46 -1.01
N VAL A 314 -17.57 2.57 -1.72
CA VAL A 314 -18.60 2.56 -2.78
C VAL A 314 -18.18 1.71 -3.98
N THR A 315 -16.88 1.73 -4.32
CA THR A 315 -16.34 0.90 -5.41
C THR A 315 -16.46 -0.59 -5.09
N LEU A 316 -16.02 -0.99 -3.89
CA LEU A 316 -16.10 -2.39 -3.44
C LEU A 316 -17.55 -2.87 -3.34
N LYS A 317 -18.46 -2.02 -2.82
CA LYS A 317 -19.88 -2.36 -2.73
C LYS A 317 -20.50 -2.56 -4.11
N GLY A 318 -20.20 -1.71 -5.08
CA GLY A 318 -20.71 -1.86 -6.45
C GLY A 318 -20.21 -3.14 -7.12
N ILE A 319 -18.93 -3.46 -6.99
CA ILE A 319 -18.35 -4.70 -7.54
C ILE A 319 -18.93 -5.95 -6.83
N ASP A 320 -19.02 -5.92 -5.50
CA ASP A 320 -19.56 -7.02 -4.71
C ASP A 320 -21.02 -7.30 -5.04
N TYR A 321 -21.83 -6.25 -5.24
CA TYR A 321 -23.22 -6.38 -5.70
C TYR A 321 -23.32 -7.15 -7.02
N VAL A 322 -22.48 -6.82 -8.01
CA VAL A 322 -22.45 -7.54 -9.29
C VAL A 322 -22.09 -9.01 -9.09
N LEU A 323 -21.02 -9.29 -8.37
CA LEU A 323 -20.56 -10.66 -8.12
C LEU A 323 -21.62 -11.48 -7.36
N ALA A 324 -22.26 -10.89 -6.35
CA ALA A 324 -23.33 -11.51 -5.59
C ALA A 324 -24.53 -11.87 -6.45
N SER A 325 -24.96 -10.98 -7.36
CA SER A 325 -26.12 -11.21 -8.26
C SER A 325 -25.92 -12.41 -9.18
N TRP A 326 -24.69 -12.72 -9.55
CA TRP A 326 -24.37 -13.86 -10.43
C TRP A 326 -23.96 -15.13 -9.69
N ARG A 327 -23.68 -15.06 -8.39
CA ARG A 327 -23.12 -16.18 -7.59
C ARG A 327 -23.95 -17.45 -7.63
N SER A 328 -25.29 -17.32 -7.65
CA SER A 328 -26.21 -18.46 -7.70
C SER A 328 -26.40 -19.06 -9.10
N SER A 329 -25.99 -18.35 -10.15
CA SER A 329 -26.25 -18.70 -11.55
C SER A 329 -25.01 -19.20 -12.29
N LEU A 330 -23.81 -18.90 -11.76
CA LEU A 330 -22.55 -19.24 -12.40
C LEU A 330 -21.71 -20.16 -11.54
N THR A 331 -20.97 -21.06 -12.19
CA THR A 331 -19.87 -21.78 -11.54
C THR A 331 -18.75 -20.82 -11.14
N LEU A 332 -17.86 -21.21 -10.26
CA LEU A 332 -16.73 -20.35 -9.85
C LEU A 332 -15.83 -20.00 -11.04
N ASP A 333 -15.56 -20.93 -11.93
CA ASP A 333 -14.76 -20.73 -13.14
C ASP A 333 -15.42 -19.75 -14.12
N GLU A 334 -16.74 -19.81 -14.26
CA GLU A 334 -17.50 -18.87 -15.09
C GLU A 334 -17.52 -17.49 -14.47
N LEU A 335 -17.72 -17.40 -13.15
CA LEU A 335 -17.68 -16.12 -12.42
C LEU A 335 -16.32 -15.46 -12.58
N GLU A 336 -15.23 -16.22 -12.49
CA GLU A 336 -13.87 -15.74 -12.68
C GLU A 336 -13.65 -15.17 -14.10
N ARG A 337 -14.04 -15.91 -15.12
CA ARG A 337 -13.95 -15.47 -16.52
C ARG A 337 -14.78 -14.20 -16.75
N ARG A 338 -16.01 -14.16 -16.23
CA ARG A 338 -16.88 -12.99 -16.35
C ARG A 338 -16.34 -11.78 -15.60
N ALA A 339 -15.85 -11.94 -14.39
CA ALA A 339 -15.27 -10.84 -13.63
C ALA A 339 -14.12 -10.16 -14.40
N SER A 340 -13.26 -10.95 -15.04
CA SER A 340 -12.20 -10.41 -15.90
C SER A 340 -12.76 -9.64 -17.10
N SER A 341 -13.82 -10.16 -17.74
CA SER A 341 -14.50 -9.48 -18.86
C SER A 341 -15.19 -8.19 -18.39
N TRP A 342 -15.92 -8.25 -17.28
CA TRP A 342 -16.58 -7.07 -16.69
C TRP A 342 -15.59 -5.95 -16.36
N TYR A 343 -14.46 -6.30 -15.73
CA TYR A 343 -13.39 -5.33 -15.54
C TYR A 343 -12.94 -4.70 -16.86
N ALA A 344 -12.75 -5.50 -17.91
CA ALA A 344 -12.32 -4.99 -19.22
C ALA A 344 -13.32 -3.99 -19.81
N THR A 345 -14.62 -4.17 -19.55
CA THR A 345 -15.70 -3.29 -20.02
C THR A 345 -15.74 -1.96 -19.25
N VAL A 346 -15.50 -1.99 -17.92
CA VAL A 346 -15.68 -0.81 -17.06
C VAL A 346 -14.36 -0.09 -16.71
N ARG A 347 -13.22 -0.64 -17.07
CA ARG A 347 -11.91 -0.03 -16.78
C ARG A 347 -11.83 1.40 -17.31
N PRO A 348 -11.06 2.28 -16.61
CA PRO A 348 -10.91 3.66 -17.05
C PRO A 348 -10.40 3.75 -18.48
N ASP A 349 -11.01 4.63 -19.26
CA ASP A 349 -10.52 4.96 -20.60
C ASP A 349 -9.32 5.90 -20.47
N VAL A 350 -8.17 5.45 -20.99
CA VAL A 350 -6.90 6.17 -20.98
C VAL A 350 -6.18 5.90 -22.29
N GLU A 351 -5.22 6.74 -22.64
CA GLU A 351 -4.46 6.63 -23.88
C GLU A 351 -3.84 5.24 -24.10
N TYR A 352 -3.56 4.91 -25.35
CA TYR A 352 -2.92 3.64 -25.69
C TYR A 352 -1.41 3.68 -25.49
N GLY A 353 -0.83 2.52 -25.30
CA GLY A 353 0.62 2.34 -25.22
C GLY A 353 1.24 2.95 -23.96
N GLN A 354 2.42 3.49 -24.11
CA GLN A 354 3.20 4.08 -23.03
C GLN A 354 2.60 5.39 -22.51
N ALA A 355 1.98 6.19 -23.37
CA ALA A 355 1.35 7.46 -23.01
C ALA A 355 0.25 7.27 -21.95
N GLY A 356 -0.54 6.20 -22.04
CA GLY A 356 -1.59 5.89 -21.05
C GLY A 356 -1.09 5.19 -19.79
N TRP A 357 0.20 4.90 -19.69
CA TRP A 357 0.74 4.22 -18.51
C TRP A 357 0.69 5.11 -17.26
N GLY A 358 -0.03 4.65 -16.25
CA GLY A 358 -0.21 5.42 -15.02
C GLY A 358 -1.23 6.55 -15.09
N GLN A 359 -1.85 6.79 -16.24
CA GLN A 359 -2.93 7.78 -16.35
C GLN A 359 -4.15 7.35 -15.52
N ARG A 360 -4.85 8.33 -15.02
CA ARG A 360 -6.12 8.18 -14.31
C ARG A 360 -7.27 8.49 -15.28
N GLY A 361 -8.37 7.78 -15.11
CA GLY A 361 -9.59 8.04 -15.86
C GLY A 361 -10.81 7.92 -14.96
N ARG A 362 -11.93 8.40 -15.45
CA ARG A 362 -13.22 8.37 -14.76
C ARG A 362 -13.92 7.05 -14.99
N VAL A 363 -14.59 6.56 -13.94
CA VAL A 363 -15.43 5.38 -13.98
C VAL A 363 -16.74 5.71 -13.27
N GLU A 364 -17.83 5.70 -14.00
CA GLU A 364 -19.16 5.82 -13.43
C GLU A 364 -19.53 4.49 -12.78
N LEU A 365 -19.91 4.51 -11.49
CA LEU A 365 -20.31 3.28 -10.80
C LEU A 365 -21.54 2.64 -11.40
N ARG A 366 -22.38 3.41 -12.08
CA ARG A 366 -23.50 2.90 -12.88
C ARG A 366 -23.04 1.82 -13.86
N LYS A 367 -21.93 2.03 -14.61
CA LYS A 367 -21.39 1.05 -15.56
C LYS A 367 -21.01 -0.28 -14.90
N ILE A 368 -20.57 -0.23 -13.65
CA ILE A 368 -20.28 -1.44 -12.86
C ILE A 368 -21.60 -2.10 -12.45
N ILE A 369 -22.51 -1.35 -11.85
CA ILE A 369 -23.77 -1.86 -11.30
C ILE A 369 -24.67 -2.46 -12.38
N ASP A 370 -24.67 -1.87 -13.58
CA ASP A 370 -25.46 -2.36 -14.75
C ASP A 370 -24.97 -3.72 -15.27
N LEU A 371 -23.84 -4.23 -14.82
CA LEU A 371 -23.36 -5.60 -15.09
C LEU A 371 -24.03 -6.65 -14.18
N ALA A 372 -24.78 -6.23 -13.17
CA ALA A 372 -25.52 -7.16 -12.33
C ALA A 372 -26.54 -7.94 -13.16
N LYS A 373 -26.83 -9.16 -12.69
CA LYS A 373 -27.90 -9.96 -13.30
C LYS A 373 -29.22 -9.23 -13.10
N ALA A 374 -29.97 -9.06 -14.19
CA ALA A 374 -31.35 -8.60 -14.09
C ALA A 374 -32.17 -9.65 -13.34
N ASP A 375 -33.04 -9.20 -12.42
CA ASP A 375 -33.98 -10.04 -11.69
C ASP A 375 -35.02 -10.67 -12.62
#